data_1937c8737d7adc98ef90ac70c0718f21
#
_entry.id   1937c8737d7adc98ef90ac70c0718f21
#
_cell.length_a   1.000
_cell.length_b   1.000
_cell.length_c   1.000
_cell.angle_alpha   90.00
_cell.angle_beta   90.00
_cell.angle_gamma   90.00
#
_symmetry.space_group_name_H-M   'P 1'
#
loop_
_entity.id
_entity.type
_entity.pdbx_description
1 polymer ?
#
loop_
_entity_poly.entity_id
_entity_poly.type
_entity_poly.pdbx_seq_one_letter_code
_entity_poly.pdbx_strand_id
1 'polypeptide(L)'
;MRSDIERITPKHYCDNELVNLLCSAFAGKAQRMGVRLEVDAKLPRELSVSDTELCAVLSNALENALRAVSDQPEADRWVTLYCGVRLGKLLVEIQNPCAEGLVMRDGLPVSERAGHGYGCRSIQTIAERRGGLLFSSPRGKKLKKVQNMAVLSKIPVIQ
;
A
#
# COMPACT_ATOMS: atom_id res chain seq x y z
N MET A 1 -12.15 -3.57 33.79
CA MET A 1 -11.44 -3.05 32.63
C MET A 1 -11.08 -4.21 31.72
N ARG A 2 -11.97 -4.53 30.82
CA ARG A 2 -11.67 -5.52 29.78
C ARG A 2 -10.96 -4.77 28.68
N SER A 3 -9.68 -5.00 28.50
CA SER A 3 -9.02 -4.68 27.26
C SER A 3 -9.63 -5.60 26.20
N ASP A 4 -10.57 -5.06 25.45
CA ASP A 4 -11.01 -5.70 24.23
C ASP A 4 -9.81 -5.68 23.29
N ILE A 5 -8.94 -6.65 23.46
CA ILE A 5 -8.09 -7.08 22.38
C ILE A 5 -9.08 -7.66 21.38
N GLU A 6 -9.58 -6.80 20.50
CA GLU A 6 -10.30 -7.27 19.35
C GLU A 6 -9.40 -8.28 18.66
N ARG A 7 -9.75 -9.56 18.82
CA ARG A 7 -9.09 -10.61 18.07
C ARG A 7 -9.36 -10.30 16.61
N ILE A 8 -8.33 -9.77 15.93
CA ILE A 8 -8.40 -9.57 14.49
C ILE A 8 -8.64 -10.95 13.88
N THR A 9 -9.86 -11.21 13.48
CA THR A 9 -10.17 -12.40 12.69
C THR A 9 -9.71 -12.10 11.27
N PRO A 10 -8.65 -12.77 10.76
CA PRO A 10 -8.15 -12.49 9.43
C PRO A 10 -9.24 -12.74 8.40
N LYS A 11 -9.52 -11.74 7.58
CA LYS A 11 -10.38 -11.89 6.43
C LYS A 11 -9.61 -12.57 5.31
N HIS A 12 -10.26 -13.46 4.58
CA HIS A 12 -9.66 -14.12 3.44
C HIS A 12 -9.74 -13.24 2.20
N TYR A 13 -8.60 -12.66 1.80
CA TYR A 13 -8.46 -11.88 0.57
C TYR A 13 -7.86 -12.68 -0.57
N CYS A 14 -6.90 -13.54 -0.26
CA CYS A 14 -6.16 -14.37 -1.22
C CYS A 14 -5.57 -15.61 -0.52
N ASP A 15 -4.80 -16.40 -1.25
CA ASP A 15 -4.18 -17.61 -0.70
C ASP A 15 -2.92 -17.35 0.13
N ASN A 16 -2.42 -16.12 0.16
CA ASN A 16 -1.27 -15.73 0.96
C ASN A 16 -1.71 -15.29 2.36
N GLU A 17 -1.30 -16.04 3.38
CA GLU A 17 -1.71 -15.80 4.76
C GLU A 17 -1.18 -14.49 5.34
N LEU A 18 0.06 -14.12 5.00
CA LEU A 18 0.65 -12.86 5.46
C LEU A 18 -0.11 -11.65 4.94
N VAL A 19 -0.47 -11.67 3.66
CA VAL A 19 -1.27 -10.61 3.04
C VAL A 19 -2.65 -10.52 3.68
N ASN A 20 -3.30 -11.64 3.95
CA ASN A 20 -4.57 -11.68 4.65
C ASN A 20 -4.48 -11.05 6.04
N LEU A 21 -3.44 -11.38 6.80
CA LEU A 21 -3.21 -10.83 8.12
C LEU A 21 -2.95 -9.31 8.09
N LEU A 22 -2.05 -8.87 7.21
CA LEU A 22 -1.72 -7.46 7.06
C LEU A 22 -2.92 -6.63 6.59
N CYS A 23 -3.61 -7.07 5.56
CA CYS A 23 -4.77 -6.35 5.04
C CYS A 23 -5.90 -6.30 6.07
N SER A 24 -6.10 -7.35 6.86
CA SER A 24 -7.10 -7.35 7.93
C SER A 24 -6.74 -6.34 9.04
N ALA A 25 -5.47 -6.28 9.44
CA ALA A 25 -5.00 -5.31 10.42
C ALA A 25 -5.16 -3.86 9.94
N PHE A 26 -4.80 -3.59 8.68
CA PHE A 26 -4.97 -2.27 8.09
C PHE A 26 -6.44 -1.90 7.82
N ALA A 27 -7.28 -2.87 7.51
CA ALA A 27 -8.73 -2.64 7.41
C ALA A 27 -9.31 -2.17 8.75
N GLY A 28 -8.90 -2.79 9.86
CA GLY A 28 -9.27 -2.33 11.20
C GLY A 28 -8.78 -0.93 11.51
N LYS A 29 -7.54 -0.62 11.17
CA LYS A 29 -6.96 0.73 11.33
C LYS A 29 -7.71 1.76 10.49
N ALA A 30 -7.98 1.45 9.22
CA ALA A 30 -8.73 2.33 8.32
C ALA A 30 -10.13 2.62 8.88
N GLN A 31 -10.82 1.61 9.38
CA GLN A 31 -12.14 1.77 10.00
C GLN A 31 -12.09 2.75 11.18
N ARG A 32 -11.10 2.62 12.06
CA ARG A 32 -10.92 3.55 13.20
C ARG A 32 -10.62 4.99 12.75
N MET A 33 -9.99 5.14 11.59
CA MET A 33 -9.67 6.45 11.00
C MET A 33 -10.81 7.03 10.15
N GLY A 34 -11.90 6.30 9.98
CA GLY A 34 -12.99 6.71 9.09
C GLY A 34 -12.61 6.67 7.59
N VAL A 35 -11.67 5.81 7.23
CA VAL A 35 -11.20 5.64 5.86
C VAL A 35 -11.77 4.37 5.25
N ARG A 36 -12.26 4.44 4.02
CA ARG A 36 -12.68 3.27 3.26
C ARG A 36 -11.47 2.63 2.61
N LEU A 37 -11.14 1.43 3.03
CA LEU A 37 -10.08 0.63 2.42
C LEU A 37 -10.68 -0.52 1.61
N GLU A 38 -10.42 -0.54 0.32
CA GLU A 38 -10.79 -1.63 -0.57
C GLU A 38 -9.54 -2.41 -0.95
N VAL A 39 -9.59 -3.72 -0.78
CA VAL A 39 -8.48 -4.62 -1.08
C VAL A 39 -8.91 -5.62 -2.13
N ASP A 40 -8.17 -5.67 -3.23
CA ASP A 40 -8.24 -6.70 -4.25
C ASP A 40 -6.87 -7.38 -4.33
N ALA A 41 -6.75 -8.54 -3.69
CA ALA A 41 -5.51 -9.29 -3.65
C ALA A 41 -5.69 -10.64 -4.34
N LYS A 42 -4.79 -10.94 -5.28
CA LYS A 42 -4.76 -12.17 -6.07
C LYS A 42 -3.36 -12.75 -6.04
N LEU A 43 -2.92 -13.13 -4.85
CA LEU A 43 -1.59 -13.68 -4.64
C LEU A 43 -1.65 -15.15 -4.30
N PRO A 44 -0.70 -15.94 -4.82
CA PRO A 44 -0.59 -17.35 -4.47
C PRO A 44 -0.10 -17.50 -3.02
N ARG A 45 -0.27 -18.71 -2.48
CA ARG A 45 0.16 -19.06 -1.13
C ARG A 45 1.64 -18.76 -0.89
N GLU A 46 2.48 -19.09 -1.87
CA GLU A 46 3.91 -18.89 -1.79
C GLU A 46 4.39 -17.89 -2.83
N LEU A 47 5.18 -16.96 -2.38
CA LEU A 47 5.87 -15.97 -3.20
C LEU A 47 7.38 -16.11 -2.98
N SER A 48 8.17 -15.82 -3.99
CA SER A 48 9.63 -15.84 -3.85
C SER A 48 10.19 -14.61 -3.12
N VAL A 49 9.37 -13.59 -2.91
CA VAL A 49 9.73 -12.47 -2.03
C VAL A 49 9.62 -12.91 -0.57
N SER A 50 10.56 -12.49 0.26
CA SER A 50 10.51 -12.84 1.68
C SER A 50 9.33 -12.20 2.37
N ASP A 51 8.82 -12.84 3.44
CA ASP A 51 7.74 -12.31 4.26
C ASP A 51 8.09 -10.95 4.83
N THR A 52 9.35 -10.75 5.25
CA THR A 52 9.84 -9.47 5.78
C THR A 52 9.77 -8.36 4.74
N GLU A 53 10.20 -8.62 3.51
CA GLU A 53 10.15 -7.65 2.42
C GLU A 53 8.72 -7.34 1.99
N LEU A 54 7.88 -8.36 1.87
CA LEU A 54 6.47 -8.19 1.52
C LEU A 54 5.73 -7.39 2.58
N CYS A 55 5.96 -7.71 3.86
CA CYS A 55 5.42 -6.96 4.99
C CYS A 55 5.86 -5.50 4.95
N ALA A 56 7.14 -5.23 4.72
CA ALA A 56 7.67 -3.88 4.66
C ALA A 56 7.05 -3.06 3.51
N VAL A 57 6.93 -3.65 2.32
CA VAL A 57 6.32 -2.98 1.17
C VAL A 57 4.86 -2.64 1.43
N LEU A 58 4.07 -3.62 1.85
CA LEU A 58 2.63 -3.42 2.05
C LEU A 58 2.34 -2.49 3.22
N SER A 59 3.02 -2.67 4.35
CA SER A 59 2.77 -1.83 5.52
C SER A 59 3.18 -0.39 5.29
N ASN A 60 4.33 -0.13 4.69
CA ASN A 60 4.77 1.22 4.36
C ASN A 60 3.84 1.90 3.35
N ALA A 61 3.42 1.18 2.32
CA ALA A 61 2.53 1.70 1.30
C ALA A 61 1.14 2.03 1.86
N LEU A 62 0.57 1.14 2.67
CA LEU A 62 -0.73 1.36 3.32
C LEU A 62 -0.67 2.47 4.36
N GLU A 63 0.38 2.53 5.18
CA GLU A 63 0.60 3.62 6.14
C GLU A 63 0.64 4.99 5.44
N ASN A 64 1.39 5.09 4.35
CA ASN A 64 1.47 6.33 3.58
C ASN A 64 0.11 6.74 3.01
N ALA A 65 -0.62 5.80 2.43
CA ALA A 65 -1.92 6.06 1.84
C ALA A 65 -2.94 6.50 2.89
N LEU A 66 -3.03 5.81 4.02
CA LEU A 66 -3.93 6.17 5.11
C LEU A 66 -3.60 7.54 5.70
N ARG A 67 -2.33 7.84 5.88
CA ARG A 67 -1.88 9.15 6.37
C ARG A 67 -2.22 10.26 5.39
N ALA A 68 -2.07 10.02 4.10
CA ALA A 68 -2.37 11.01 3.06
C ALA A 68 -3.84 11.42 3.03
N VAL A 69 -4.76 10.54 3.42
CA VAL A 69 -6.19 10.82 3.39
C VAL A 69 -6.77 11.18 4.76
N SER A 70 -6.01 11.07 5.83
CA SER A 70 -6.50 11.30 7.20
C SER A 70 -7.09 12.69 7.43
N ASP A 71 -6.53 13.70 6.76
CA ASP A 71 -6.96 15.10 6.87
C ASP A 71 -7.91 15.54 5.74
N GLN A 72 -8.31 14.60 4.87
CA GLN A 72 -9.21 14.91 3.77
C GLN A 72 -10.69 14.91 4.22
N PRO A 73 -11.58 15.59 3.48
CA PRO A 73 -13.01 15.45 3.69
C PRO A 73 -13.45 13.98 3.60
N GLU A 74 -14.52 13.62 4.30
CA GLU A 74 -15.02 12.25 4.36
C GLU A 74 -15.17 11.58 2.99
N ALA A 75 -15.65 12.32 2.00
CA ALA A 75 -15.81 11.80 0.63
C ALA A 75 -14.47 11.42 -0.04
N ASP A 76 -13.38 11.99 0.42
CA ASP A 76 -12.02 11.77 -0.13
C ASP A 76 -11.15 10.88 0.78
N ARG A 77 -11.75 10.25 1.80
CA ARG A 77 -11.06 9.28 2.67
C ARG A 77 -11.24 7.86 2.15
N TRP A 78 -10.57 7.57 1.07
CA TRP A 78 -10.56 6.23 0.52
C TRP A 78 -9.17 5.82 0.06
N VAL A 79 -8.89 4.54 0.15
CA VAL A 79 -7.66 3.89 -0.32
C VAL A 79 -8.04 2.60 -1.02
N THR A 80 -7.46 2.34 -2.16
CA THR A 80 -7.57 1.05 -2.85
C THR A 80 -6.21 0.38 -2.93
N LEU A 81 -6.17 -0.91 -2.64
CA LEU A 81 -4.98 -1.75 -2.76
C LEU A 81 -5.27 -2.87 -3.75
N TYR A 82 -4.44 -2.99 -4.75
CA TYR A 82 -4.37 -4.15 -5.62
C TYR A 82 -3.02 -4.85 -5.45
N CYS A 83 -3.05 -6.16 -5.27
CA CYS A 83 -1.87 -7.02 -5.29
C CYS A 83 -2.11 -8.18 -6.23
N GLY A 84 -1.17 -8.45 -7.12
CA GLY A 84 -1.29 -9.58 -8.03
C GLY A 84 0.03 -9.95 -8.66
N VAL A 85 0.03 -11.05 -9.38
CA VAL A 85 1.15 -11.50 -10.19
C VAL A 85 0.78 -11.34 -11.66
N ARG A 86 1.58 -10.60 -12.40
CA ARG A 86 1.40 -10.41 -13.83
C ARG A 86 2.73 -10.63 -14.55
N LEU A 87 2.74 -11.51 -15.53
CA LEU A 87 3.93 -11.83 -16.34
C LEU A 87 5.15 -12.18 -15.47
N GLY A 88 4.93 -12.99 -14.41
CA GLY A 88 5.98 -13.39 -13.47
C GLY A 88 6.51 -12.27 -12.58
N LYS A 89 5.76 -11.16 -12.44
CA LYS A 89 6.13 -10.02 -11.60
C LYS A 89 5.08 -9.77 -10.54
N LEU A 90 5.52 -9.42 -9.35
CA LEU A 90 4.63 -8.92 -8.31
C LEU A 90 4.26 -7.47 -8.63
N LEU A 91 2.98 -7.23 -8.73
CA LEU A 91 2.43 -5.88 -8.83
C LEU A 91 1.69 -5.55 -7.53
N VAL A 92 2.11 -4.47 -6.90
CA VAL A 92 1.38 -3.83 -5.79
C VAL A 92 1.01 -2.43 -6.23
N GLU A 93 -0.27 -2.14 -6.26
CA GLU A 93 -0.78 -0.84 -6.65
C GLU A 93 -1.68 -0.27 -5.54
N ILE A 94 -1.37 0.95 -5.11
CA ILE A 94 -2.18 1.68 -4.13
C ILE A 94 -2.61 3.00 -4.75
N GLN A 95 -3.89 3.30 -4.58
CA GLN A 95 -4.47 4.57 -5.01
C GLN A 95 -5.15 5.25 -3.83
N ASN A 96 -4.97 6.54 -3.74
CA ASN A 96 -5.63 7.40 -2.76
C ASN A 96 -5.75 8.83 -3.30
N PRO A 97 -6.76 9.60 -2.88
CA PRO A 97 -6.81 11.02 -3.18
C PRO A 97 -5.59 11.73 -2.61
N CYS A 98 -5.09 12.73 -3.30
CA CYS A 98 -3.99 13.55 -2.82
C CYS A 98 -4.38 15.02 -2.85
N ALA A 99 -3.79 15.78 -1.92
CA ALA A 99 -3.98 17.22 -1.88
C ALA A 99 -3.39 17.90 -3.12
N GLU A 100 -3.96 19.06 -3.48
CA GLU A 100 -3.34 19.92 -4.48
C GLU A 100 -1.96 20.36 -4.00
N GLY A 101 -0.99 20.42 -4.93
CA GLY A 101 0.36 20.85 -4.60
C GLY A 101 1.29 19.76 -4.08
N LEU A 102 0.94 18.48 -4.28
CA LEU A 102 1.86 17.38 -3.99
C LEU A 102 3.17 17.59 -4.76
N VAL A 103 4.26 17.77 -4.02
CA VAL A 103 5.59 17.93 -4.61
C VAL A 103 6.20 16.56 -4.81
N MET A 104 6.65 16.30 -6.05
CA MET A 104 7.33 15.07 -6.43
C MET A 104 8.81 15.35 -6.60
N ARG A 105 9.66 14.48 -6.08
CA ARG A 105 11.11 14.51 -6.30
C ARG A 105 11.57 13.10 -6.62
N ASP A 106 12.30 12.94 -7.71
CA ASP A 106 12.80 11.64 -8.18
C ASP A 106 11.69 10.58 -8.32
N GLY A 107 10.49 11.01 -8.76
CA GLY A 107 9.33 10.12 -8.92
C GLY A 107 8.63 9.73 -7.62
N LEU A 108 9.03 10.30 -6.48
CA LEU A 108 8.45 10.01 -5.17
C LEU A 108 7.83 11.26 -4.54
N PRO A 109 6.73 11.12 -3.79
CA PRO A 109 6.17 12.25 -3.06
C PRO A 109 7.12 12.71 -1.97
N VAL A 110 7.30 14.03 -1.88
CA VAL A 110 8.07 14.67 -0.82
C VAL A 110 7.13 15.03 0.31
N SER A 111 7.44 14.57 1.51
CA SER A 111 6.75 14.99 2.71
C SER A 111 7.53 16.12 3.39
N GLU A 112 6.86 17.23 3.65
CA GLU A 112 7.43 18.35 4.38
C GLU A 112 7.56 18.10 5.89
N ARG A 113 6.93 17.04 6.40
CA ARG A 113 6.97 16.69 7.83
C ARG A 113 8.22 15.86 8.14
N ALA A 114 8.96 16.26 9.17
CA ALA A 114 10.08 15.49 9.69
C ALA A 114 9.65 14.06 10.04
N GLY A 115 10.43 13.06 9.62
CA GLY A 115 10.13 11.64 9.85
C GLY A 115 9.23 11.00 8.80
N HIS A 116 8.74 11.75 7.82
CA HIS A 116 7.97 11.25 6.69
C HIS A 116 8.87 11.06 5.46
N GLY A 117 8.57 10.09 4.61
CA GLY A 117 9.33 9.77 3.40
C GLY A 117 10.22 8.54 3.50
N TYR A 118 10.48 8.05 4.71
CA TYR A 118 11.28 6.82 4.91
C TYR A 118 10.56 5.58 4.39
N GLY A 119 9.23 5.53 4.46
CA GLY A 119 8.44 4.43 3.94
C GLY A 119 8.60 4.24 2.45
N CYS A 120 8.56 5.32 1.67
CA CYS A 120 8.76 5.28 0.21
C CYS A 120 10.19 4.86 -0.15
N ARG A 121 11.19 5.32 0.59
CA ARG A 121 12.59 4.91 0.39
C ARG A 121 12.79 3.42 0.68
N SER A 122 12.17 2.89 1.71
CA SER A 122 12.21 1.45 2.01
C SER A 122 11.60 0.62 0.89
N ILE A 123 10.46 1.05 0.36
CA ILE A 123 9.81 0.39 -0.78
C ILE A 123 10.72 0.44 -2.01
N GLN A 124 11.29 1.60 -2.31
CA GLN A 124 12.21 1.77 -3.43
C GLN A 124 13.42 0.84 -3.32
N THR A 125 14.04 0.79 -2.14
CA THR A 125 15.20 -0.08 -1.89
C THR A 125 14.86 -1.55 -2.13
N ILE A 126 13.72 -2.02 -1.65
CA ILE A 126 13.29 -3.40 -1.83
C ILE A 126 12.98 -3.68 -3.31
N ALA A 127 12.30 -2.77 -3.98
CA ALA A 127 11.97 -2.89 -5.39
C ALA A 127 13.25 -2.98 -6.24
N GLU A 128 14.23 -2.12 -6.00
CA GLU A 128 15.51 -2.10 -6.71
C GLU A 128 16.30 -3.39 -6.50
N ARG A 129 16.36 -3.92 -5.28
CA ARG A 129 17.03 -5.20 -5.00
C ARG A 129 16.41 -6.36 -5.77
N ARG A 130 15.13 -6.30 -6.07
CA ARG A 130 14.38 -7.31 -6.82
C ARG A 130 14.34 -7.03 -8.33
N GLY A 131 15.08 -6.03 -8.80
CA GLY A 131 15.07 -5.62 -10.21
C GLY A 131 13.73 -5.03 -10.65
N GLY A 132 12.99 -4.48 -9.70
CA GLY A 132 11.71 -3.84 -9.92
C GLY A 132 11.80 -2.33 -9.95
N LEU A 133 10.66 -1.70 -10.10
CA LEU A 133 10.51 -0.25 -10.17
C LEU A 133 9.40 0.20 -9.23
N LEU A 134 9.64 1.30 -8.55
CA LEU A 134 8.61 2.02 -7.81
C LEU A 134 8.17 3.22 -8.63
N PHE A 135 6.86 3.29 -8.89
CA PHE A 135 6.25 4.44 -9.54
C PHE A 135 5.33 5.15 -8.56
N SER A 136 5.40 6.46 -8.55
CA SER A 136 4.40 7.28 -7.91
C SER A 136 4.02 8.39 -8.88
N SER A 137 2.76 8.51 -9.20
CA SER A 137 2.28 9.55 -10.11
C SER A 137 0.92 10.07 -9.68
N PRO A 138 0.72 11.37 -9.66
CA PRO A 138 -0.62 11.92 -9.53
C PRO A 138 -1.39 11.66 -10.83
N ARG A 139 -2.56 11.02 -10.72
CA ARG A 139 -3.48 10.85 -11.84
C ARG A 139 -4.79 11.56 -11.54
N GLY A 140 -5.41 12.16 -12.53
CA GLY A 140 -6.76 12.71 -12.44
C GLY A 140 -6.92 14.05 -13.11
N LYS A 141 -8.19 14.37 -13.38
CA LYS A 141 -8.59 15.67 -13.93
C LYS A 141 -8.44 16.75 -12.85
N LYS A 142 -8.34 18.01 -13.27
CA LYS A 142 -8.04 19.22 -12.48
C LYS A 142 -8.72 19.38 -11.09
N LEU A 143 -9.74 18.59 -10.78
CA LEU A 143 -10.54 18.72 -9.54
C LEU A 143 -10.27 17.64 -8.48
N LYS A 144 -9.68 16.50 -8.84
CA LYS A 144 -9.31 15.44 -7.87
C LYS A 144 -8.05 14.74 -8.35
N LYS A 145 -6.96 15.00 -7.70
CA LYS A 145 -5.72 14.27 -7.93
C LYS A 145 -5.73 12.99 -7.12
N VAL A 146 -5.43 11.89 -7.76
CA VAL A 146 -5.26 10.58 -7.14
C VAL A 146 -3.79 10.23 -7.20
N GLN A 147 -3.22 9.90 -6.06
CA GLN A 147 -1.89 9.33 -6.02
C GLN A 147 -1.98 7.85 -6.34
N ASN A 148 -1.20 7.42 -7.29
CA ASN A 148 -1.04 6.01 -7.64
C ASN A 148 0.40 5.60 -7.36
N MET A 149 0.58 4.56 -6.57
CA MET A 149 1.88 3.96 -6.29
C MET A 149 1.84 2.52 -6.77
N ALA A 150 2.72 2.16 -7.68
CA ALA A 150 2.86 0.81 -8.18
C ALA A 150 4.27 0.30 -7.94
N VAL A 151 4.39 -0.89 -7.42
CA VAL A 151 5.66 -1.60 -7.26
C VAL A 151 5.64 -2.81 -8.19
N LEU A 152 6.54 -2.83 -9.12
CA LEU A 152 6.77 -3.98 -9.99
C LEU A 152 8.07 -4.64 -9.57
N SER A 153 8.01 -5.86 -9.14
CA SER A 153 9.17 -6.65 -8.79
C SER A 153 9.24 -7.88 -9.68
N LYS A 154 10.41 -8.12 -10.25
CA LYS A 154 10.67 -9.41 -10.91
C LYS A 154 10.74 -10.48 -9.84
N ILE A 155 9.70 -11.28 -9.76
CA ILE A 155 9.65 -12.43 -8.87
C ILE A 155 9.51 -13.65 -9.75
N PRO A 156 10.43 -14.60 -9.67
CA PRO A 156 10.18 -15.91 -10.26
C PRO A 156 8.98 -16.50 -9.52
N VAL A 157 7.89 -16.68 -10.23
CA VAL A 157 6.72 -17.38 -9.69
C VAL A 157 7.10 -18.85 -9.67
N ILE A 158 7.17 -19.41 -8.48
CA ILE A 158 7.23 -20.86 -8.31
C ILE A 158 5.83 -21.37 -8.65
N GLN A 159 5.74 -21.97 -9.81
CA GLN A 159 4.52 -22.68 -10.19
C GLN A 159 4.41 -23.98 -9.41
#